data_ad43f41613edfa84d95dacfe239ddb0a
#
_entry.id   ad43f41613edfa84d95dacfe239ddb0a
#
_cell.length_a   1.000
_cell.length_b   1.000
_cell.length_c   1.000
_cell.angle_alpha   90.00
_cell.angle_beta   90.00
_cell.angle_gamma   90.00
#
_symmetry.space_group_name_H-M   'P 1'
#
loop_
_entity.id
_entity.type
_entity.pdbx_description
1 polymer ?
#
loop_
_entity_poly.entity_id
_entity_poly.type
_entity_poly.pdbx_seq_one_letter_code
_entity_poly.pdbx_strand_id
1 'polypeptide(L)'
;MSKLTENSFRDVNIAFANELSILCDKFGIDVWELISLANRHPRVNILSPGCGVGGHCIAVDPWFIVHAGGYEARLIKSAREVNDHKAEWCIEKIKNAALKFELQNGRKPKVACMGLAFKPDIDDLRESPALNITRRLITDGVDVVAVEPNIKAHKDFEIADYKKAIEISDIIVFLVGH
;
A
#
# COMPACT_ATOMS: atom_id res chain seq x y z
N MET A 1 19.57 11.25 -16.10
CA MET A 1 18.45 12.18 -15.78
C MET A 1 17.11 11.68 -16.33
N SER A 2 16.94 11.32 -17.60
CA SER A 2 15.63 10.95 -18.18
C SER A 2 14.91 9.87 -17.36
N LYS A 3 15.53 8.72 -17.13
CA LYS A 3 14.96 7.64 -16.30
C LYS A 3 14.57 8.11 -14.89
N LEU A 4 15.41 8.90 -14.23
CA LEU A 4 15.10 9.42 -12.90
C LEU A 4 13.89 10.35 -12.92
N THR A 5 13.77 11.18 -13.97
CA THR A 5 12.63 12.07 -14.18
C THR A 5 11.33 11.29 -14.40
N GLU A 6 11.35 10.27 -15.25
CA GLU A 6 10.18 9.41 -15.51
C GLU A 6 9.69 8.71 -14.23
N ASN A 7 10.62 8.14 -13.44
CA ASN A 7 10.27 7.47 -12.19
C ASN A 7 9.77 8.47 -11.14
N SER A 8 10.37 9.66 -11.04
CA SER A 8 9.90 10.72 -10.13
C SER A 8 8.53 11.26 -10.54
N PHE A 9 8.27 11.41 -11.83
CA PHE A 9 6.95 11.81 -12.33
C PHE A 9 5.87 10.78 -11.94
N ARG A 10 6.16 9.49 -12.11
CA ARG A 10 5.24 8.42 -11.71
C ARG A 10 5.01 8.41 -10.20
N ASP A 11 6.07 8.56 -9.42
CA ASP A 11 6.02 8.60 -7.96
C ASP A 11 5.15 9.76 -7.45
N VAL A 12 5.32 10.97 -8.01
CA VAL A 12 4.49 12.14 -7.69
C VAL A 12 3.02 11.90 -8.00
N ASN A 13 2.70 11.28 -9.14
CA ASN A 13 1.31 10.99 -9.51
C ASN A 13 0.68 9.92 -8.60
N ILE A 14 1.47 8.92 -8.18
CA ILE A 14 1.00 7.92 -7.21
C ILE A 14 0.81 8.57 -5.83
N ALA A 15 1.72 9.45 -5.42
CA ALA A 15 1.60 10.18 -4.15
C ALA A 15 0.32 11.01 -4.11
N PHE A 16 -0.03 11.70 -5.19
CA PHE A 16 -1.29 12.43 -5.29
C PHE A 16 -2.51 11.51 -5.09
N ALA A 17 -2.54 10.35 -5.77
CA ALA A 17 -3.62 9.39 -5.61
C ALA A 17 -3.70 8.81 -4.19
N ASN A 18 -2.55 8.51 -3.58
CA ASN A 18 -2.46 8.00 -2.21
C ASN A 18 -2.94 9.03 -1.18
N GLU A 19 -2.50 10.29 -1.28
CA GLU A 19 -2.97 11.37 -0.42
C GLU A 19 -4.46 11.61 -0.59
N LEU A 20 -4.96 11.64 -1.82
CA LEU A 20 -6.39 11.76 -2.12
C LEU A 20 -7.20 10.66 -1.45
N SER A 21 -6.71 9.42 -1.44
CA SER A 21 -7.39 8.30 -0.77
C SER A 21 -7.47 8.47 0.75
N ILE A 22 -6.47 9.06 1.38
CA ILE A 22 -6.47 9.39 2.83
C ILE A 22 -7.52 10.48 3.11
N LEU A 23 -7.56 11.51 2.28
CA LEU A 23 -8.54 12.60 2.40
C LEU A 23 -9.97 12.10 2.18
N CYS A 24 -10.19 11.24 1.18
CA CYS A 24 -11.49 10.64 0.91
C CYS A 24 -11.97 9.79 2.10
N ASP A 25 -11.11 8.97 2.69
CA ASP A 25 -11.44 8.22 3.90
C ASP A 25 -11.86 9.14 5.06
N LYS A 26 -11.14 10.25 5.25
CA LYS A 26 -11.46 11.25 6.28
C LYS A 26 -12.82 11.92 6.06
N PHE A 27 -13.20 12.14 4.82
CA PHE A 27 -14.45 12.82 4.45
C PHE A 27 -15.63 11.87 4.18
N GLY A 28 -15.41 10.55 4.24
CA GLY A 28 -16.43 9.54 3.93
C GLY A 28 -16.79 9.50 2.45
N ILE A 29 -15.84 9.80 1.57
CA ILE A 29 -15.99 9.79 0.11
C ILE A 29 -15.37 8.52 -0.46
N ASP A 30 -16.03 7.90 -1.46
CA ASP A 30 -15.43 6.81 -2.23
C ASP A 30 -14.36 7.37 -3.19
N VAL A 31 -13.09 7.01 -2.95
CA VAL A 31 -11.97 7.48 -3.75
C VAL A 31 -12.00 6.94 -5.18
N TRP A 32 -12.54 5.75 -5.38
CA TRP A 32 -12.61 5.13 -6.71
C TRP A 32 -13.63 5.82 -7.59
N GLU A 33 -14.80 6.15 -7.03
CA GLU A 33 -15.82 6.95 -7.71
C GLU A 33 -15.29 8.35 -8.02
N LEU A 34 -14.65 9.00 -7.05
CA LEU A 34 -14.09 10.34 -7.22
C LEU A 34 -13.03 10.36 -8.34
N ILE A 35 -12.08 9.41 -8.36
CA ILE A 35 -11.06 9.30 -9.41
C ILE A 35 -11.71 9.02 -10.77
N SER A 36 -12.69 8.12 -10.83
CA SER A 36 -13.43 7.82 -12.06
C SER A 36 -14.13 9.07 -12.64
N LEU A 37 -14.73 9.89 -11.79
CA LEU A 37 -15.37 11.14 -12.20
C LEU A 37 -14.35 12.19 -12.65
N ALA A 38 -13.27 12.38 -11.89
CA ALA A 38 -12.21 13.34 -12.22
C ALA A 38 -11.52 13.00 -13.55
N ASN A 39 -11.28 11.73 -13.81
CA ASN A 39 -10.64 11.24 -15.04
C ASN A 39 -11.53 11.35 -16.30
N ARG A 40 -12.80 11.77 -16.17
CA ARG A 40 -13.61 12.16 -17.35
C ARG A 40 -13.12 13.46 -18.01
N HIS A 41 -12.39 14.27 -17.26
CA HIS A 41 -11.80 15.48 -17.81
C HIS A 41 -10.60 15.11 -18.71
N PRO A 42 -10.53 15.59 -19.98
CA PRO A 42 -9.57 15.12 -20.99
C PRO A 42 -8.10 15.40 -20.66
N ARG A 43 -7.82 16.26 -19.69
CA ARG A 43 -6.46 16.61 -19.24
C ARG A 43 -6.12 16.07 -17.85
N VAL A 44 -6.95 15.18 -17.30
CA VAL A 44 -6.75 14.59 -15.96
C VAL A 44 -6.62 13.08 -16.09
N ASN A 45 -5.56 12.54 -15.51
CA ASN A 45 -5.32 11.09 -15.44
C ASN A 45 -4.73 10.73 -14.08
N ILE A 46 -5.59 10.67 -13.08
CA ILE A 46 -5.22 10.28 -11.71
C ILE A 46 -5.03 8.77 -11.69
N LEU A 47 -3.91 8.32 -11.13
CA LEU A 47 -3.58 6.91 -10.98
C LEU A 47 -4.41 6.27 -9.84
N SER A 48 -4.41 4.94 -9.80
CA SER A 48 -5.03 4.19 -8.70
C SER A 48 -4.20 4.31 -7.43
N PRO A 49 -4.81 4.64 -6.28
CA PRO A 49 -4.14 4.60 -4.99
C PRO A 49 -3.83 3.16 -4.58
N GLY A 50 -2.78 3.00 -3.77
CA GLY A 50 -2.36 1.71 -3.23
C GLY A 50 -1.93 1.83 -1.77
N CYS A 51 -1.24 0.83 -1.26
CA CYS A 51 -0.70 0.83 0.11
C CYS A 51 0.69 1.49 0.23
N GLY A 52 1.16 2.15 -0.81
CA GLY A 52 2.48 2.78 -0.93
C GLY A 52 3.10 2.50 -2.29
N VAL A 53 4.39 2.79 -2.44
CA VAL A 53 5.16 2.56 -3.67
C VAL A 53 6.33 1.64 -3.40
N GLY A 54 6.37 0.52 -4.12
CA GLY A 54 7.44 -0.47 -4.04
C GLY A 54 8.24 -0.62 -5.33
N GLY A 55 9.05 -1.66 -5.37
CA GLY A 55 9.96 -1.95 -6.46
C GLY A 55 11.27 -1.16 -6.37
N HIS A 56 12.29 -1.64 -7.07
CA HIS A 56 13.65 -1.13 -6.93
C HIS A 56 13.95 0.17 -7.72
N CYS A 57 13.01 0.65 -8.53
CA CYS A 57 13.21 1.89 -9.30
C CYS A 57 12.37 3.04 -8.73
N ILE A 58 11.03 2.94 -8.75
CA ILE A 58 10.17 4.08 -8.38
C ILE A 58 10.30 4.45 -6.89
N ALA A 59 10.49 3.47 -6.01
CA ALA A 59 10.70 3.71 -4.60
C ALA A 59 12.07 4.35 -4.27
N VAL A 60 13.07 4.22 -5.14
CA VAL A 60 14.47 4.57 -4.88
C VAL A 60 14.96 5.75 -5.73
N ASP A 61 14.68 5.73 -7.04
CA ASP A 61 15.22 6.70 -7.98
C ASP A 61 14.92 8.18 -7.63
N PRO A 62 13.74 8.54 -7.11
CA PRO A 62 13.46 9.92 -6.70
C PRO A 62 14.40 10.45 -5.61
N TRP A 63 14.87 9.57 -4.71
CA TRP A 63 15.81 9.97 -3.66
C TRP A 63 17.16 10.44 -4.21
N PHE A 64 17.60 9.94 -5.38
CA PHE A 64 18.81 10.47 -6.04
C PHE A 64 18.62 11.92 -6.48
N ILE A 65 17.42 12.28 -6.99
CA ILE A 65 17.11 13.68 -7.34
C ILE A 65 17.03 14.53 -6.08
N VAL A 66 16.40 14.04 -5.01
CA VAL A 66 16.30 14.75 -3.73
C VAL A 66 17.69 15.00 -3.15
N HIS A 67 18.56 13.99 -3.17
CA HIS A 67 19.94 14.12 -2.68
C HIS A 67 20.74 15.13 -3.48
N ALA A 68 20.67 15.10 -4.80
CA ALA A 68 21.42 16.02 -5.67
C ALA A 68 20.84 17.44 -5.72
N GLY A 69 19.51 17.57 -5.64
CA GLY A 69 18.80 18.84 -5.74
C GLY A 69 18.62 19.57 -4.41
N GLY A 70 18.88 18.89 -3.29
CA GLY A 70 18.75 19.52 -1.98
C GLY A 70 17.36 20.12 -1.73
N TYR A 71 17.34 21.39 -1.28
CA TYR A 71 16.10 22.05 -0.90
C TYR A 71 15.21 22.44 -2.11
N GLU A 72 15.71 22.44 -3.33
CA GLU A 72 14.93 22.69 -4.54
C GLU A 72 14.02 21.50 -4.92
N ALA A 73 14.35 20.27 -4.51
CA ALA A 73 13.61 19.07 -4.83
C ALA A 73 12.38 18.83 -3.91
N ARG A 74 11.68 19.92 -3.53
CA ARG A 74 10.60 19.86 -2.52
C ARG A 74 9.44 18.97 -2.92
N LEU A 75 8.92 19.10 -4.14
CA LEU A 75 7.79 18.31 -4.60
C LEU A 75 8.11 16.80 -4.62
N ILE A 76 9.27 16.45 -5.17
CA ILE A 76 9.71 15.04 -5.28
C ILE A 76 9.92 14.45 -3.88
N LYS A 77 10.52 15.21 -2.97
CA LYS A 77 10.69 14.80 -1.57
C LYS A 77 9.33 14.58 -0.88
N SER A 78 8.43 15.55 -0.98
CA SER A 78 7.10 15.44 -0.37
C SER A 78 6.31 14.26 -0.93
N ALA A 79 6.40 13.98 -2.23
CA ALA A 79 5.75 12.82 -2.84
C ALA A 79 6.29 11.50 -2.24
N ARG A 80 7.59 11.38 -2.04
CA ARG A 80 8.18 10.21 -1.38
C ARG A 80 7.69 10.07 0.05
N GLU A 81 7.67 11.16 0.81
CA GLU A 81 7.17 11.17 2.19
C GLU A 81 5.69 10.77 2.27
N VAL A 82 4.85 11.22 1.34
CA VAL A 82 3.43 10.80 1.22
C VAL A 82 3.31 9.31 0.94
N ASN A 83 4.07 8.79 -0.03
CA ASN A 83 4.04 7.38 -0.38
C ASN A 83 4.54 6.47 0.75
N ASP A 84 5.56 6.88 1.49
CA ASP A 84 6.07 6.15 2.64
C ASP A 84 5.07 6.20 3.81
N HIS A 85 4.47 7.37 4.08
CA HIS A 85 3.42 7.54 5.09
C HIS A 85 2.18 6.68 4.80
N LYS A 86 1.86 6.42 3.53
CA LYS A 86 0.69 5.63 3.16
C LYS A 86 0.72 4.22 3.75
N ALA A 87 1.89 3.57 3.80
CA ALA A 87 2.04 2.26 4.43
C ALA A 87 1.75 2.31 5.94
N GLU A 88 2.26 3.31 6.65
CA GLU A 88 1.98 3.51 8.08
C GLU A 88 0.49 3.77 8.33
N TRP A 89 -0.14 4.60 7.51
CA TRP A 89 -1.57 4.85 7.57
C TRP A 89 -2.40 3.56 7.38
N CYS A 90 -2.01 2.68 6.44
CA CYS A 90 -2.66 1.37 6.26
C CYS A 90 -2.53 0.51 7.51
N ILE A 91 -1.35 0.45 8.13
CA ILE A 91 -1.12 -0.30 9.38
C ILE A 91 -2.05 0.20 10.48
N GLU A 92 -2.14 1.51 10.68
CA GLU A 92 -3.02 2.11 11.69
C GLU A 92 -4.49 1.79 11.44
N LYS A 93 -4.95 1.84 10.19
CA LYS A 93 -6.32 1.48 9.81
C LYS A 93 -6.64 0.03 10.12
N ILE A 94 -5.73 -0.89 9.80
CA ILE A 94 -5.91 -2.32 10.07
C ILE A 94 -5.94 -2.58 11.57
N LYS A 95 -5.04 -1.99 12.35
CA LYS A 95 -5.02 -2.11 13.81
C LYS A 95 -6.29 -1.55 14.45
N ASN A 96 -6.77 -0.40 13.98
CA ASN A 96 -8.02 0.18 14.47
C ASN A 96 -9.23 -0.71 14.16
N ALA A 97 -9.26 -1.36 12.98
CA ALA A 97 -10.30 -2.33 12.64
C ALA A 97 -10.22 -3.57 13.55
N ALA A 98 -9.00 -4.08 13.80
CA ALA A 98 -8.78 -5.21 14.70
C ALA A 98 -9.21 -4.90 16.13
N LEU A 99 -8.87 -3.71 16.63
CA LEU A 99 -9.29 -3.27 17.97
C LEU A 99 -10.82 -3.14 18.10
N LYS A 100 -11.47 -2.56 17.10
CA LYS A 100 -12.94 -2.47 17.07
C LYS A 100 -13.59 -3.85 17.09
N PHE A 101 -13.06 -4.80 16.32
CA PHE A 101 -13.54 -6.16 16.31
C PHE A 101 -13.38 -6.81 17.69
N GLU A 102 -12.22 -6.67 18.33
CA GLU A 102 -11.93 -7.21 19.65
C GLU A 102 -12.89 -6.66 20.71
N LEU A 103 -13.14 -5.35 20.71
CA LEU A 103 -14.10 -4.71 21.60
C LEU A 103 -15.54 -5.22 21.42
N GLN A 104 -15.95 -5.54 20.20
CA GLN A 104 -17.29 -6.01 19.87
C GLN A 104 -17.48 -7.50 20.16
N ASN A 105 -16.43 -8.32 20.00
CA ASN A 105 -16.54 -9.79 20.02
C ASN A 105 -15.84 -10.43 21.23
N GLY A 106 -15.11 -9.67 22.07
CA GLY A 106 -14.40 -10.17 23.24
C GLY A 106 -13.20 -11.09 22.92
N ARG A 107 -12.74 -11.11 21.67
CA ARG A 107 -11.57 -11.86 21.22
C ARG A 107 -10.82 -11.14 20.12
N LYS A 108 -9.53 -11.39 19.98
CA LYS A 108 -8.72 -10.86 18.88
C LYS A 108 -9.17 -11.42 17.54
N PRO A 109 -9.20 -10.60 16.48
CA PRO A 109 -9.50 -11.07 15.14
C PRO A 109 -8.29 -11.76 14.51
N LYS A 110 -8.57 -12.65 13.57
CA LYS A 110 -7.60 -13.12 12.58
C LYS A 110 -7.71 -12.24 11.32
N VAL A 111 -6.57 -11.74 10.84
CA VAL A 111 -6.51 -10.77 9.74
C VAL A 111 -5.83 -11.40 8.52
N ALA A 112 -6.54 -11.55 7.40
CA ALA A 112 -5.95 -11.96 6.14
C ALA A 112 -5.36 -10.76 5.42
N CYS A 113 -4.05 -10.78 5.11
CA CYS A 113 -3.37 -9.82 4.25
C CYS A 113 -3.25 -10.42 2.85
N MET A 114 -4.03 -9.90 1.90
CA MET A 114 -4.15 -10.40 0.53
C MET A 114 -3.27 -9.62 -0.42
N GLY A 115 -2.29 -10.32 -1.01
CA GLY A 115 -1.28 -9.75 -1.91
C GLY A 115 -0.09 -9.14 -1.15
N LEU A 116 1.11 -9.63 -1.46
CA LEU A 116 2.38 -9.21 -0.83
C LEU A 116 3.38 -8.63 -1.83
N ALA A 117 3.17 -8.83 -3.13
CA ALA A 117 4.03 -8.29 -4.17
C ALA A 117 3.94 -6.75 -4.23
N PHE A 118 4.92 -6.08 -4.83
CA PHE A 118 4.86 -4.61 -4.92
C PHE A 118 3.89 -4.08 -5.99
N LYS A 119 3.37 -4.94 -6.84
CA LYS A 119 2.32 -4.64 -7.83
C LYS A 119 1.58 -5.92 -8.23
N PRO A 120 0.39 -5.81 -8.89
CA PRO A 120 -0.36 -6.96 -9.39
C PRO A 120 0.43 -7.88 -10.33
N ASP A 121 0.06 -9.16 -10.31
CA ASP A 121 0.44 -10.20 -11.28
C ASP A 121 1.95 -10.47 -11.41
N ILE A 122 2.70 -10.28 -10.31
CA ILE A 122 4.12 -10.62 -10.22
C ILE A 122 4.45 -11.35 -8.91
N ASP A 123 5.63 -11.97 -8.87
CA ASP A 123 6.22 -12.64 -7.71
C ASP A 123 7.32 -11.81 -6.99
N ASP A 124 7.48 -10.54 -7.37
CA ASP A 124 8.55 -9.68 -6.85
C ASP A 124 8.12 -8.96 -5.58
N LEU A 125 8.81 -9.28 -4.48
CA LEU A 125 8.56 -8.71 -3.15
C LEU A 125 9.53 -7.57 -2.78
N ARG A 126 10.43 -7.16 -3.67
CA ARG A 126 11.44 -6.13 -3.37
C ARG A 126 10.79 -4.79 -3.07
N GLU A 127 11.17 -4.18 -1.95
CA GLU A 127 10.62 -2.90 -1.48
C GLU A 127 9.08 -2.86 -1.48
N SER A 128 8.42 -4.02 -1.28
CA SER A 128 6.96 -4.08 -1.27
C SER A 128 6.38 -3.45 -0.01
N PRO A 129 5.54 -2.40 -0.14
CA PRO A 129 4.79 -1.86 0.99
C PRO A 129 3.84 -2.89 1.62
N ALA A 130 3.20 -3.74 0.80
CA ALA A 130 2.29 -4.78 1.25
C ALA A 130 2.99 -5.81 2.14
N LEU A 131 4.18 -6.28 1.73
CA LEU A 131 5.01 -7.15 2.55
C LEU A 131 5.44 -6.46 3.86
N ASN A 132 5.81 -5.20 3.80
CA ASN A 132 6.24 -4.41 4.96
C ASN A 132 5.08 -4.24 5.97
N ILE A 133 3.89 -3.92 5.50
CA ILE A 133 2.67 -3.84 6.30
C ILE A 133 2.40 -5.18 6.99
N THR A 134 2.44 -6.27 6.23
CA THR A 134 2.19 -7.64 6.75
C THR A 134 3.18 -8.01 7.85
N ARG A 135 4.50 -7.79 7.62
CA ARG A 135 5.54 -8.03 8.62
C ARG A 135 5.35 -7.19 9.87
N ARG A 136 5.03 -5.92 9.70
CA ARG A 136 4.83 -5.01 10.83
C ARG A 136 3.64 -5.43 11.68
N LEU A 137 2.50 -5.82 11.06
CA LEU A 137 1.33 -6.33 11.78
C LEU A 137 1.67 -7.57 12.59
N ILE A 138 2.43 -8.52 12.02
CA ILE A 138 2.90 -9.73 12.73
C ILE A 138 3.79 -9.34 13.92
N THR A 139 4.76 -8.45 13.71
CA THR A 139 5.67 -7.97 14.77
C THR A 139 4.90 -7.28 15.89
N ASP A 140 3.85 -6.55 15.57
CA ASP A 140 3.00 -5.84 16.53
C ASP A 140 1.96 -6.77 17.21
N GLY A 141 2.01 -8.10 16.97
CA GLY A 141 1.22 -9.11 17.65
C GLY A 141 -0.20 -9.29 17.12
N VAL A 142 -0.47 -8.87 15.88
CA VAL A 142 -1.72 -9.18 15.17
C VAL A 142 -1.64 -10.60 14.63
N ASP A 143 -2.72 -11.37 14.78
CA ASP A 143 -2.85 -12.72 14.20
C ASP A 143 -3.10 -12.61 12.69
N VAL A 144 -2.02 -12.72 11.90
CA VAL A 144 -2.05 -12.47 10.45
C VAL A 144 -1.99 -13.78 9.66
N VAL A 145 -2.85 -13.89 8.67
CA VAL A 145 -2.79 -14.90 7.60
C VAL A 145 -2.28 -14.20 6.33
N ALA A 146 -1.07 -14.56 5.90
CA ALA A 146 -0.44 -13.98 4.72
C ALA A 146 -0.82 -14.75 3.46
N VAL A 147 -1.24 -14.03 2.40
CA VAL A 147 -1.66 -14.62 1.13
C VAL A 147 -0.95 -13.94 -0.03
N GLU A 148 -0.29 -14.73 -0.88
CA GLU A 148 0.30 -14.25 -2.13
C GLU A 148 0.21 -15.38 -3.18
N PRO A 149 -0.62 -15.23 -4.21
CA PRO A 149 -0.84 -16.32 -5.17
C PRO A 149 0.37 -16.63 -6.04
N ASN A 150 1.28 -15.67 -6.23
CA ASN A 150 2.41 -15.79 -7.14
C ASN A 150 3.69 -16.34 -6.49
N ILE A 151 3.69 -16.58 -5.17
CA ILE A 151 4.81 -17.23 -4.47
C ILE A 151 4.34 -18.45 -3.68
N LYS A 152 5.18 -19.48 -3.61
CA LYS A 152 4.86 -20.75 -2.91
C LYS A 152 5.25 -20.73 -1.43
N ALA A 153 6.25 -19.95 -1.05
CA ALA A 153 6.77 -19.90 0.31
C ALA A 153 7.46 -18.58 0.58
N HIS A 154 7.47 -18.18 1.85
CA HIS A 154 8.24 -17.05 2.34
C HIS A 154 9.05 -17.47 3.58
N LYS A 155 10.22 -16.87 3.80
CA LYS A 155 11.14 -17.26 4.88
C LYS A 155 10.65 -16.90 6.30
N ASP A 156 9.84 -15.85 6.43
CA ASP A 156 9.46 -15.28 7.71
C ASP A 156 8.08 -15.78 8.20
N PHE A 157 7.22 -16.29 7.30
CA PHE A 157 5.88 -16.77 7.62
C PHE A 157 5.33 -17.69 6.52
N GLU A 158 4.30 -18.45 6.86
CA GLU A 158 3.60 -19.34 5.93
C GLU A 158 2.71 -18.53 4.98
N ILE A 159 2.68 -18.93 3.70
CA ILE A 159 1.76 -18.42 2.69
C ILE A 159 0.54 -19.33 2.63
N ALA A 160 -0.63 -18.78 2.91
CA ALA A 160 -1.88 -19.50 2.89
C ALA A 160 -2.55 -19.45 1.51
N ASP A 161 -3.35 -20.47 1.23
CA ASP A 161 -4.30 -20.44 0.11
C ASP A 161 -5.37 -19.35 0.37
N TYR A 162 -5.74 -18.58 -0.66
CA TYR A 162 -6.64 -17.44 -0.50
C TYR A 162 -8.06 -17.84 -0.06
N LYS A 163 -8.58 -19.00 -0.52
CA LYS A 163 -9.90 -19.49 -0.13
C LYS A 163 -9.93 -19.85 1.35
N LYS A 164 -8.91 -20.62 1.77
CA LYS A 164 -8.74 -20.96 3.17
C LYS A 164 -8.56 -19.72 4.05
N ALA A 165 -7.78 -18.74 3.59
CA ALA A 165 -7.58 -17.49 4.33
C ALA A 165 -8.89 -16.73 4.54
N ILE A 166 -9.76 -16.66 3.52
CA ILE A 166 -11.09 -16.03 3.62
C ILE A 166 -11.99 -16.77 4.65
N GLU A 167 -11.97 -18.10 4.62
CA GLU A 167 -12.81 -18.92 5.52
C GLU A 167 -12.43 -18.78 7.01
N ILE A 168 -11.14 -18.61 7.30
CA ILE A 168 -10.66 -18.63 8.70
C ILE A 168 -10.42 -17.24 9.29
N SER A 169 -10.53 -16.15 8.49
CA SER A 169 -10.21 -14.80 8.93
C SER A 169 -11.46 -13.98 9.21
N ASP A 170 -11.35 -13.10 10.19
CA ASP A 170 -12.41 -12.17 10.59
C ASP A 170 -12.35 -10.86 9.83
N ILE A 171 -11.14 -10.46 9.42
CA ILE A 171 -10.87 -9.23 8.67
C ILE A 171 -10.05 -9.58 7.44
N ILE A 172 -10.49 -9.11 6.28
CA ILE A 172 -9.79 -9.32 5.01
C ILE A 172 -9.30 -7.96 4.51
N VAL A 173 -7.99 -7.88 4.26
CA VAL A 173 -7.32 -6.67 3.80
C VAL A 173 -6.69 -6.94 2.44
N PHE A 174 -7.19 -6.30 1.41
CA PHE A 174 -6.60 -6.33 0.08
C PHE A 174 -5.49 -5.28 0.00
N LEU A 175 -4.23 -5.72 0.08
CA LEU A 175 -3.05 -4.87 -0.07
C LEU A 175 -2.63 -4.73 -1.52
N VAL A 176 -2.72 -5.83 -2.29
CA VAL A 176 -2.49 -5.87 -3.73
C VAL A 176 -3.56 -6.74 -4.38
N GLY A 177 -4.23 -6.22 -5.42
CA GLY A 177 -5.22 -6.96 -6.19
C GLY A 177 -4.56 -7.68 -7.38
N HIS A 178 -4.52 -9.00 -7.32
CA HIS A 178 -4.08 -9.88 -8.41
C HIS A 178 -5.24 -10.31 -9.28
#